data_ce3845d9a6c1dd3946c14684f8eaa6de
#
_entry.id   ce3845d9a6c1dd3946c14684f8eaa6de
#
_cell.length_a   1.000
_cell.length_b   1.000
_cell.length_c   1.000
_cell.angle_alpha   90.00
_cell.angle_beta   90.00
_cell.angle_gamma   90.00
#
_symmetry.space_group_name_H-M   'P 1'
#
loop_
_entity.id
_entity.type
_entity.pdbx_description
1 polymer ?
#
loop_
_entity_poly.entity_id
_entity_poly.type
_entity_poly.pdbx_seq_one_letter_code
_entity_poly.pdbx_strand_id
1 'polypeptide(L)'
;MTKYILIASLALLQGCATVQTWLPSFWDDNQSDYIISARLSVERINCLETQLPQVRILAEDLRRFELYSQAKGTLQKDVLRVIEPMQSTVKEWRERGEGSKAYCEIKKKLLAQQGDRASKVILGRW
;
A
#
# COMPACT_ATOMS: atom_id res chain seq x y z
N MET A 1 43.25 -27.83 -9.61
CA MET A 1 41.87 -27.99 -10.11
C MET A 1 40.81 -27.72 -9.03
N THR A 2 40.99 -28.17 -7.82
CA THR A 2 40.00 -27.98 -6.71
C THR A 2 39.76 -26.51 -6.33
N LYS A 3 40.73 -25.63 -6.43
CA LYS A 3 40.63 -24.21 -6.10
C LYS A 3 39.70 -23.41 -7.04
N TYR A 4 39.65 -23.78 -8.31
CA TYR A 4 38.82 -23.10 -9.30
C TYR A 4 37.33 -23.50 -9.21
N ILE A 5 37.06 -24.72 -8.75
CA ILE A 5 35.67 -25.19 -8.55
C ILE A 5 35.02 -24.46 -7.38
N LEU A 6 35.78 -24.18 -6.30
CA LEU A 6 35.28 -23.43 -5.15
C LEU A 6 34.94 -21.98 -5.50
N ILE A 7 35.74 -21.33 -6.34
CA ILE A 7 35.50 -19.94 -6.77
C ILE A 7 34.25 -19.85 -7.66
N ALA A 8 34.03 -20.81 -8.54
CA ALA A 8 32.85 -20.87 -9.38
C ALA A 8 31.56 -21.10 -8.57
N SER A 9 31.64 -21.89 -7.51
CA SER A 9 30.48 -22.15 -6.64
C SER A 9 30.08 -20.92 -5.82
N LEU A 10 31.04 -20.08 -5.38
CA LEU A 10 30.73 -18.83 -4.68
C LEU A 10 30.10 -17.78 -5.59
N ALA A 11 30.51 -17.73 -6.87
CA ALA A 11 29.94 -16.79 -7.83
C ALA A 11 28.47 -17.10 -8.16
N LEU A 12 28.07 -18.36 -8.14
CA LEU A 12 26.68 -18.79 -8.36
C LEU A 12 25.75 -18.42 -7.20
N LEU A 13 26.28 -18.42 -5.95
CA LEU A 13 25.49 -18.02 -4.77
C LEU A 13 25.21 -16.51 -4.71
N GLN A 14 26.11 -15.69 -5.24
CA GLN A 14 25.91 -14.24 -5.31
C GLN A 14 24.90 -13.83 -6.39
N GLY A 15 24.71 -14.61 -7.44
CA GLY A 15 23.76 -14.37 -8.52
C GLY A 15 22.29 -14.39 -8.08
N CYS A 16 21.93 -15.26 -7.13
CA CYS A 16 20.55 -15.39 -6.65
C CYS A 16 20.06 -14.15 -5.88
N ALA A 17 20.90 -13.52 -5.07
CA ALA A 17 20.54 -12.30 -4.32
C ALA A 17 20.37 -11.09 -5.23
N THR A 18 21.13 -11.00 -6.32
CA THR A 18 21.04 -9.89 -7.28
C THR A 18 19.80 -10.00 -8.16
N VAL A 19 19.34 -11.19 -8.50
CA VAL A 19 18.15 -11.43 -9.32
C VAL A 19 16.87 -11.00 -8.60
N GLN A 20 16.76 -11.20 -7.28
CA GLN A 20 15.59 -10.78 -6.50
C GLN A 20 15.39 -9.26 -6.48
N THR A 21 16.45 -8.46 -6.60
CA THR A 21 16.35 -7.00 -6.64
C THR A 21 15.90 -6.45 -8.00
N TRP A 22 15.98 -7.27 -9.05
CA TRP A 22 15.63 -6.88 -10.43
C TRP A 22 14.24 -7.36 -10.87
N LEU A 23 13.65 -8.33 -10.15
CA LEU A 23 12.33 -8.82 -10.46
C LEU A 23 11.25 -7.81 -10.07
N PRO A 24 10.25 -7.58 -10.95
CA PRO A 24 9.10 -6.79 -10.55
C PRO A 24 8.44 -7.41 -9.33
N SER A 25 7.84 -6.56 -8.51
CA SER A 25 7.09 -7.00 -7.35
C SER A 25 5.85 -7.76 -7.81
N PHE A 26 5.84 -9.06 -7.60
CA PHE A 26 4.68 -9.92 -7.87
C PHE A 26 3.67 -9.83 -6.73
N TRP A 27 2.61 -10.66 -6.82
CA TRP A 27 1.63 -10.83 -5.78
C TRP A 27 2.27 -10.94 -4.39
N ASP A 28 1.66 -10.23 -3.46
CA ASP A 28 2.09 -10.23 -2.06
C ASP A 28 0.85 -10.24 -1.16
N ASP A 29 0.69 -11.31 -0.40
CA ASP A 29 -0.46 -11.51 0.47
C ASP A 29 -0.61 -10.39 1.51
N ASN A 30 0.51 -9.90 2.06
CA ASN A 30 0.46 -8.83 3.05
C ASN A 30 0.05 -7.49 2.43
N GLN A 31 0.56 -7.15 1.25
CA GLN A 31 0.12 -5.95 0.54
C GLN A 31 -1.36 -6.03 0.18
N SER A 32 -1.80 -7.20 -0.25
CA SER A 32 -3.20 -7.45 -0.58
C SER A 32 -4.09 -7.31 0.65
N ASP A 33 -3.69 -7.87 1.77
CA ASP A 33 -4.42 -7.77 3.04
C ASP A 33 -4.49 -6.31 3.53
N TYR A 34 -3.40 -5.58 3.48
CA TYR A 34 -3.37 -4.18 3.91
C TYR A 34 -4.24 -3.27 3.04
N ILE A 35 -4.28 -3.46 1.72
CA ILE A 35 -5.16 -2.66 0.86
C ILE A 35 -6.63 -3.01 1.06
N ILE A 36 -6.95 -4.26 1.31
CA ILE A 36 -8.32 -4.69 1.64
C ILE A 36 -8.73 -4.12 3.00
N SER A 37 -7.85 -4.13 4.00
CA SER A 37 -8.09 -3.51 5.31
C SER A 37 -8.38 -2.01 5.17
N ALA A 38 -7.63 -1.29 4.35
CA ALA A 38 -7.88 0.12 4.07
C ALA A 38 -9.25 0.33 3.41
N ARG A 39 -9.65 -0.51 2.46
CA ARG A 39 -10.99 -0.44 1.85
C ARG A 39 -12.09 -0.68 2.85
N LEU A 40 -11.94 -1.67 3.73
CA LEU A 40 -12.90 -1.94 4.80
C LEU A 40 -13.02 -0.75 5.77
N SER A 41 -11.91 -0.11 6.09
CA SER A 41 -11.91 1.10 6.92
C SER A 41 -12.71 2.24 6.26
N VAL A 42 -12.63 2.40 4.94
CA VAL A 42 -13.46 3.35 4.19
C VAL A 42 -14.94 2.99 4.28
N GLU A 43 -15.30 1.73 4.07
CA GLU A 43 -16.69 1.27 4.12
C GLU A 43 -17.32 1.47 5.50
N ARG A 44 -16.54 1.33 6.56
CA ARG A 44 -16.96 1.47 7.95
C ARG A 44 -17.14 2.92 8.40
N ILE A 45 -16.66 3.91 7.64
CA ILE A 45 -16.85 5.33 7.99
C ILE A 45 -18.35 5.62 8.09
N ASN A 46 -18.77 6.02 9.27
CA ASN A 46 -20.13 6.44 9.57
C ASN A 46 -20.18 7.97 9.69
N CYS A 47 -20.81 8.61 8.71
CA CYS A 47 -20.88 10.06 8.63
C CYS A 47 -21.87 10.70 9.67
N LEU A 48 -22.59 9.88 10.42
CA LEU A 48 -23.42 10.31 11.54
C LEU A 48 -22.64 10.40 12.86
N GLU A 49 -21.44 9.85 12.90
CA GLU A 49 -20.55 9.84 14.07
C GLU A 49 -19.36 10.78 13.85
N THR A 50 -18.55 10.96 14.89
CA THR A 50 -17.29 11.71 14.82
C THR A 50 -16.37 11.13 13.77
N GLN A 51 -15.95 11.92 12.80
CA GLN A 51 -15.26 11.47 11.59
C GLN A 51 -13.76 11.24 11.82
N LEU A 52 -13.09 12.17 12.50
CA LEU A 52 -11.62 12.16 12.62
C LEU A 52 -11.03 10.88 13.22
N PRO A 53 -11.62 10.27 14.27
CA PRO A 53 -11.12 8.98 14.77
C PRO A 53 -11.19 7.86 13.72
N GLN A 54 -12.26 7.84 12.90
CA GLN A 54 -12.44 6.86 11.83
C GLN A 54 -11.45 7.08 10.68
N VAL A 55 -11.24 8.33 10.30
CA VAL A 55 -10.25 8.72 9.28
C VAL A 55 -8.83 8.40 9.74
N ARG A 56 -8.54 8.52 11.03
CA ARG A 56 -7.24 8.13 11.59
C ARG A 56 -6.97 6.64 11.44
N ILE A 57 -7.96 5.78 11.66
CA ILE A 57 -7.81 4.34 11.45
C ILE A 57 -7.44 4.04 9.99
N LEU A 58 -8.12 4.68 9.04
CA LEU A 58 -7.78 4.57 7.63
C LEU A 58 -6.36 5.07 7.34
N ALA A 59 -5.96 6.18 7.94
CA ALA A 59 -4.59 6.70 7.80
C ALA A 59 -3.54 5.71 8.31
N GLU A 60 -3.82 5.02 9.40
CA GLU A 60 -2.94 3.98 9.96
C GLU A 60 -2.85 2.76 9.02
N ASP A 61 -3.95 2.32 8.43
CA ASP A 61 -3.95 1.22 7.44
C ASP A 61 -3.11 1.58 6.21
N LEU A 62 -3.28 2.78 5.68
CA LEU A 62 -2.48 3.27 4.55
C LEU A 62 -0.99 3.41 4.92
N ARG A 63 -0.70 3.87 6.13
CA ARG A 63 0.68 3.95 6.62
C ARG A 63 1.33 2.59 6.79
N ARG A 64 0.58 1.60 7.25
CA ARG A 64 1.05 0.21 7.35
C ARG A 64 1.40 -0.36 5.99
N PHE A 65 0.53 -0.15 5.00
CA PHE A 65 0.80 -0.52 3.61
C PHE A 65 2.08 0.14 3.07
N GLU A 66 2.21 1.45 3.28
CA GLU A 66 3.37 2.23 2.85
C GLU A 66 4.66 1.71 3.46
N LEU A 67 4.70 1.55 4.79
CA LEU A 67 5.89 1.09 5.50
C LEU A 67 6.29 -0.33 5.08
N TYR A 68 5.34 -1.22 4.93
CA TYR A 68 5.60 -2.57 4.46
C TYR A 68 6.17 -2.56 3.04
N SER A 69 5.57 -1.78 2.14
CA SER A 69 6.03 -1.69 0.76
C SER A 69 7.41 -1.04 0.66
N GLN A 70 7.71 -0.03 1.46
CA GLN A 70 9.06 0.57 1.55
C GLN A 70 10.10 -0.43 2.03
N ALA A 71 9.76 -1.25 3.02
CA ALA A 71 10.65 -2.28 3.55
C ALA A 71 11.00 -3.37 2.52
N LYS A 72 10.15 -3.59 1.52
CA LYS A 72 10.43 -4.52 0.42
C LYS A 72 11.45 -4.01 -0.59
N GLY A 73 11.74 -2.72 -0.61
CA GLY A 73 12.79 -2.12 -1.43
C GLY A 73 12.29 -1.24 -2.59
N THR A 74 13.22 -0.88 -3.45
CA THR A 74 13.04 0.17 -4.50
C THR A 74 12.04 -0.17 -5.60
N LEU A 75 11.78 -1.46 -5.85
CA LEU A 75 10.85 -1.90 -6.89
C LEU A 75 9.37 -1.70 -6.51
N GLN A 76 9.10 -1.12 -5.36
CA GLN A 76 7.75 -0.85 -4.85
C GLN A 76 7.23 0.55 -5.20
N LYS A 77 7.97 1.35 -5.96
CA LYS A 77 7.58 2.74 -6.30
C LYS A 77 6.20 2.81 -6.97
N ASP A 78 5.91 1.90 -7.87
CA ASP A 78 4.62 1.86 -8.57
C ASP A 78 3.46 1.52 -7.62
N VAL A 79 3.69 0.61 -6.70
CA VAL A 79 2.72 0.23 -5.67
C VAL A 79 2.45 1.39 -4.72
N LEU A 80 3.49 2.08 -4.29
CA LEU A 80 3.37 3.26 -3.42
C LEU A 80 2.60 4.38 -4.11
N ARG A 81 2.87 4.61 -5.39
CA ARG A 81 2.17 5.62 -6.19
C ARG A 81 0.67 5.37 -6.30
N VAL A 82 0.24 4.12 -6.29
CA VAL A 82 -1.17 3.74 -6.41
C VAL A 82 -2.00 4.17 -5.19
N ILE A 83 -1.40 4.21 -4.01
CA ILE A 83 -2.10 4.63 -2.77
C ILE A 83 -2.01 6.14 -2.49
N GLU A 84 -1.15 6.87 -3.20
CA GLU A 84 -0.98 8.32 -2.99
C GLU A 84 -2.30 9.12 -3.05
N PRO A 85 -3.24 8.86 -3.99
CA PRO A 85 -4.52 9.56 -4.00
C PRO A 85 -5.32 9.38 -2.70
N MET A 86 -5.36 8.17 -2.14
CA MET A 86 -6.02 7.92 -0.86
C MET A 86 -5.32 8.65 0.28
N GLN A 87 -3.99 8.60 0.33
CA GLN A 87 -3.20 9.29 1.34
C GLN A 87 -3.43 10.81 1.29
N SER A 88 -3.47 11.38 0.09
CA SER A 88 -3.74 12.80 -0.11
C SER A 88 -5.13 13.20 0.36
N THR A 89 -6.16 12.42 0.02
CA THR A 89 -7.54 12.67 0.46
C THR A 89 -7.68 12.58 1.99
N VAL A 90 -7.05 11.59 2.60
CA VAL A 90 -7.04 11.42 4.07
C VAL A 90 -6.32 12.59 4.75
N LYS A 91 -5.19 13.00 4.22
CA LYS A 91 -4.41 14.14 4.74
C LYS A 91 -5.24 15.41 4.70
N GLU A 92 -5.85 15.72 3.56
CA GLU A 92 -6.71 16.89 3.39
C GLU A 92 -7.88 16.87 4.38
N TRP A 93 -8.54 15.73 4.55
CA TRP A 93 -9.63 15.59 5.49
C TRP A 93 -9.19 15.86 6.94
N ARG A 94 -8.05 15.29 7.34
CA ARG A 94 -7.50 15.51 8.69
C ARG A 94 -7.09 16.95 8.94
N GLU A 95 -6.53 17.62 7.95
CA GLU A 95 -6.15 19.04 8.04
C GLU A 95 -7.37 19.96 8.14
N ARG A 96 -8.43 19.63 7.41
CA ARG A 96 -9.68 20.38 7.45
C ARG A 96 -10.44 20.15 8.75
N GLY A 97 -10.37 18.99 9.36
CA GLY A 97 -11.08 18.61 10.56
C GLY A 97 -12.47 18.00 10.29
N GLU A 98 -13.31 18.00 11.34
CA GLU A 98 -14.69 17.52 11.23
C GLU A 98 -15.46 18.31 10.18
N GLY A 99 -16.10 17.60 9.26
CA GLY A 99 -16.92 18.18 8.21
C GLY A 99 -18.41 17.92 8.42
N SER A 100 -19.23 18.50 7.55
CA SER A 100 -20.66 18.19 7.48
C SER A 100 -20.86 16.72 7.05
N LYS A 101 -22.07 16.20 7.29
CA LYS A 101 -22.46 14.87 6.77
C LYS A 101 -22.25 14.78 5.26
N ALA A 102 -22.66 15.80 4.49
CA ALA A 102 -22.49 15.84 3.05
C ALA A 102 -21.01 15.81 2.63
N TYR A 103 -20.15 16.55 3.30
CA TYR A 103 -18.70 16.53 3.09
C TYR A 103 -18.12 15.12 3.34
N CYS A 104 -18.48 14.51 4.46
CA CYS A 104 -18.07 13.16 4.81
C CYS A 104 -18.48 12.14 3.74
N GLU A 105 -19.72 12.19 3.28
CA GLU A 105 -20.23 11.26 2.24
C GLU A 105 -19.49 11.44 0.91
N ILE A 106 -19.17 12.67 0.51
CA ILE A 106 -18.38 12.96 -0.69
C ILE A 106 -16.97 12.38 -0.55
N LYS A 107 -16.31 12.61 0.57
CA LYS A 107 -14.96 12.09 0.83
C LYS A 107 -14.92 10.57 0.93
N LYS A 108 -15.93 9.98 1.58
CA LYS A 108 -16.09 8.52 1.65
C LYS A 108 -16.24 7.91 0.25
N LYS A 109 -17.08 8.49 -0.59
CA LYS A 109 -17.27 8.03 -1.98
C LYS A 109 -15.98 8.14 -2.80
N LEU A 110 -15.27 9.25 -2.68
CA LEU A 110 -13.98 9.44 -3.35
C LEU A 110 -12.95 8.40 -2.92
N LEU A 111 -12.81 8.17 -1.60
CA LEU A 111 -11.92 7.16 -1.05
C LEU A 111 -12.29 5.74 -1.50
N ALA A 112 -13.58 5.43 -1.59
CA ALA A 112 -14.05 4.14 -2.11
C ALA A 112 -13.61 3.92 -3.57
N GLN A 113 -13.72 4.94 -4.41
CA GLN A 113 -13.26 4.90 -5.80
C GLN A 113 -11.73 4.77 -5.90
N GLN A 114 -11.00 5.53 -5.10
CA GLN A 114 -9.54 5.48 -5.04
C GLN A 114 -9.05 4.11 -4.54
N GLY A 115 -9.71 3.57 -3.52
CA GLY A 115 -9.40 2.24 -2.98
C GLY A 115 -9.71 1.12 -3.96
N ASP A 116 -10.79 1.22 -4.71
CA ASP A 116 -11.11 0.26 -5.77
C ASP A 116 -10.02 0.22 -6.86
N ARG A 117 -9.59 1.38 -7.32
CA ARG A 117 -8.49 1.49 -8.29
C ARG A 117 -7.18 0.94 -7.74
N ALA A 118 -6.81 1.32 -6.53
CA ALA A 118 -5.60 0.85 -5.88
C ALA A 118 -5.60 -0.67 -5.72
N SER A 119 -6.69 -1.25 -5.23
CA SER A 119 -6.78 -2.69 -5.04
C SER A 119 -6.72 -3.46 -6.36
N LYS A 120 -7.34 -2.97 -7.43
CA LYS A 120 -7.25 -3.61 -8.75
C LYS A 120 -5.83 -3.67 -9.27
N VAL A 121 -5.05 -2.62 -9.08
CA VAL A 121 -3.63 -2.60 -9.47
C VAL A 121 -2.81 -3.56 -8.61
N ILE A 122 -3.02 -3.54 -7.29
CA ILE A 122 -2.24 -4.33 -6.34
C ILE A 122 -2.59 -5.82 -6.46
N LEU A 123 -3.88 -6.16 -6.51
CA LEU A 123 -4.36 -7.54 -6.59
C LEU A 123 -4.21 -8.15 -8.00
N GLY A 124 -4.13 -7.33 -9.04
CA GLY A 124 -3.93 -7.76 -10.42
C GLY A 124 -2.47 -8.00 -10.81
N ARG A 125 -1.53 -8.00 -9.88
CA ARG A 125 -0.09 -8.23 -10.14
C ARG A 125 0.19 -9.73 -10.13
N TRP A 126 0.69 -10.24 -11.24
CA TRP A 126 1.03 -11.64 -11.46
C TRP A 126 2.53 -11.82 -11.63
#